data_8f46c1e6bd37b56a92f7926fe524e5a6
#
_entry.id   8f46c1e6bd37b56a92f7926fe524e5a6
#
_cell.length_a   1.000
_cell.length_b   1.000
_cell.length_c   1.000
_cell.angle_alpha   90.00
_cell.angle_beta   90.00
_cell.angle_gamma   90.00
#
_symmetry.space_group_name_H-M   'P 1'
#
loop_
_entity.id
_entity.type
_entity.pdbx_description
1 polymer ?
#
loop_
_entity_poly.entity_id
_entity_poly.type
_entity_poly.pdbx_seq_one_letter_code
_entity_poly.pdbx_strand_id
1 'polypeptide(L)'
;MNVYFDNAATTKIRDEVIDNMSNVLKDCFGNPSSTHSYGRSAKSYIETSRKSIAKILNCDPGEIIFNSGGTESDNSILKCAVKDLGVKHIISSKIEHHAITHTLEELKIQGVNVNYVKLSENGNVDIDNLEYLLSSNDEPKLVTLMYINNEIGNILDVKYVSDLCQKYNSFFHTDAVQAVGHYKIDLKSINIDFLSSAAHKFHGPKGVGFTYINKSTKIKSFICGGPQERGLRAGTESVHNIVGMTKALEIAVENMEKEAKYVLSIKEYMIKSLRKLFPDIQFNGESGDIKNSTYTILNVCLPISNDKAAMLDFNLDLKGIACSRGSACQSGSSEGSHVLNEIQSEDQKKFPSVRFSFSHNNKIEEVDYLIDTLKELINS
;
A
#
# COMPACT_ATOMS: atom_id res chain seq x y z
N MET A 1 0.33 -29.11 1.39
CA MET A 1 -0.63 -28.06 1.85
C MET A 1 -0.44 -26.87 0.90
N ASN A 2 -1.49 -26.10 0.59
CA ASN A 2 -1.33 -24.85 -0.15
C ASN A 2 -1.41 -23.69 0.85
N VAL A 3 -0.35 -22.90 0.92
CA VAL A 3 -0.17 -21.80 1.86
C VAL A 3 0.04 -20.49 1.10
N TYR A 4 -0.68 -19.44 1.47
CA TYR A 4 -0.57 -18.14 0.83
C TYR A 4 -0.12 -17.07 1.81
N PHE A 5 1.20 -16.79 1.83
CA PHE A 5 1.85 -15.76 2.63
C PHE A 5 2.30 -14.56 1.78
N ASP A 6 1.53 -14.20 0.73
CA ASP A 6 1.83 -13.06 -0.14
C ASP A 6 0.69 -12.03 -0.20
N ASN A 7 0.01 -11.82 0.94
CA ASN A 7 -1.12 -10.91 1.05
C ASN A 7 -0.75 -9.42 0.82
N ALA A 8 0.50 -9.02 1.03
CA ALA A 8 0.97 -7.68 0.69
C ALA A 8 1.05 -7.43 -0.83
N ALA A 9 1.19 -8.48 -1.65
CA ALA A 9 1.08 -8.36 -3.10
C ALA A 9 -0.38 -8.23 -3.55
N THR A 10 -1.25 -9.10 -3.07
CA THR A 10 -2.71 -9.04 -3.28
C THR A 10 -3.41 -9.97 -2.29
N THR A 11 -4.61 -9.63 -1.86
CA THR A 11 -5.40 -10.47 -0.97
C THR A 11 -6.47 -11.25 -1.73
N LYS A 12 -6.89 -12.39 -1.18
CA LYS A 12 -8.07 -13.13 -1.68
C LYS A 12 -9.30 -12.26 -1.46
N ILE A 13 -10.11 -12.08 -2.50
CA ILE A 13 -11.40 -11.37 -2.38
C ILE A 13 -12.35 -12.14 -1.44
N ARG A 14 -13.11 -11.43 -0.60
CA ARG A 14 -14.10 -12.03 0.31
C ARG A 14 -15.32 -12.54 -0.46
N ASP A 15 -15.91 -13.62 0.01
CA ASP A 15 -17.07 -14.22 -0.65
C ASP A 15 -18.27 -13.26 -0.65
N GLU A 16 -18.50 -12.51 0.44
CA GLU A 16 -19.54 -11.48 0.54
C GLU A 16 -19.36 -10.33 -0.46
N VAL A 17 -18.09 -10.03 -0.81
CA VAL A 17 -17.76 -9.04 -1.84
C VAL A 17 -18.09 -9.59 -3.23
N ILE A 18 -17.75 -10.85 -3.50
CA ILE A 18 -18.09 -11.52 -4.77
C ILE A 18 -19.60 -11.54 -4.99
N ASP A 19 -20.36 -11.93 -3.96
CA ASP A 19 -21.83 -11.99 -4.02
C ASP A 19 -22.42 -10.60 -4.28
N ASN A 20 -21.93 -9.58 -3.59
CA ASN A 20 -22.37 -8.21 -3.76
C ASN A 20 -22.09 -7.69 -5.18
N MET A 21 -20.88 -7.93 -5.71
CA MET A 21 -20.50 -7.56 -7.09
C MET A 21 -21.36 -8.31 -8.11
N SER A 22 -21.62 -9.59 -7.90
CA SER A 22 -22.43 -10.43 -8.79
C SER A 22 -23.87 -9.92 -8.91
N ASN A 23 -24.45 -9.49 -7.79
CA ASN A 23 -25.78 -8.88 -7.79
C ASN A 23 -25.81 -7.56 -8.59
N VAL A 24 -24.81 -6.69 -8.37
CA VAL A 24 -24.70 -5.44 -9.12
C VAL A 24 -24.51 -5.70 -10.63
N LEU A 25 -23.72 -6.67 -11.01
CA LEU A 25 -23.53 -7.03 -12.44
C LEU A 25 -24.81 -7.52 -13.10
N LYS A 26 -25.69 -8.24 -12.38
CA LYS A 26 -26.99 -8.70 -12.89
C LYS A 26 -28.02 -7.56 -13.02
N ASP A 27 -28.05 -6.67 -12.03
CA ASP A 27 -29.16 -5.73 -11.85
C ASP A 27 -28.84 -4.31 -12.37
N CYS A 28 -27.56 -3.95 -12.53
CA CYS A 28 -27.12 -2.59 -12.83
C CYS A 28 -26.20 -2.52 -14.06
N PHE A 29 -26.79 -2.45 -15.26
CA PHE A 29 -26.07 -2.33 -16.53
C PHE A 29 -26.07 -0.92 -17.15
N GLY A 30 -26.76 0.03 -16.52
CA GLY A 30 -26.86 1.39 -17.03
C GLY A 30 -25.56 2.18 -16.96
N ASN A 31 -25.31 3.06 -17.93
CA ASN A 31 -24.19 3.99 -17.86
C ASN A 31 -24.50 5.09 -16.82
N PRO A 32 -23.65 5.30 -15.79
CA PRO A 32 -23.90 6.29 -14.73
C PRO A 32 -24.07 7.74 -15.23
N SER A 33 -23.55 8.05 -16.42
CA SER A 33 -23.70 9.39 -17.05
C SER A 33 -25.03 9.59 -17.78
N SER A 34 -25.85 8.52 -17.95
CA SER A 34 -27.14 8.62 -18.64
C SER A 34 -28.24 9.18 -17.73
N THR A 35 -29.15 9.97 -18.32
CA THR A 35 -30.22 10.64 -17.58
C THR A 35 -31.45 9.78 -17.32
N HIS A 36 -31.60 8.66 -18.03
CA HIS A 36 -32.73 7.72 -17.85
C HIS A 36 -32.58 6.89 -16.54
N SER A 37 -33.63 6.14 -16.19
CA SER A 37 -33.72 5.40 -14.92
C SER A 37 -32.53 4.45 -14.67
N TYR A 38 -32.09 3.70 -15.67
CA TYR A 38 -30.95 2.79 -15.54
C TYR A 38 -29.65 3.50 -15.21
N GLY A 39 -29.37 4.67 -15.83
CA GLY A 39 -28.20 5.49 -15.54
C GLY A 39 -28.27 6.09 -14.14
N ARG A 40 -29.45 6.59 -13.73
CA ARG A 40 -29.64 7.11 -12.36
C ARG A 40 -29.45 6.02 -11.29
N SER A 41 -29.90 4.79 -11.56
CA SER A 41 -29.66 3.64 -10.68
C SER A 41 -28.17 3.38 -10.53
N ALA A 42 -27.41 3.28 -11.63
CA ALA A 42 -25.97 3.09 -11.60
C ALA A 42 -25.24 4.22 -10.83
N LYS A 43 -25.63 5.47 -11.08
CA LYS A 43 -25.09 6.63 -10.35
C LYS A 43 -25.39 6.57 -8.86
N SER A 44 -26.56 6.07 -8.46
CA SER A 44 -26.93 5.90 -7.05
C SER A 44 -26.00 4.93 -6.34
N TYR A 45 -25.62 3.81 -6.97
CA TYR A 45 -24.62 2.87 -6.40
C TYR A 45 -23.28 3.56 -6.16
N ILE A 46 -22.78 4.32 -7.13
CA ILE A 46 -21.51 5.05 -7.02
C ILE A 46 -21.54 6.05 -5.88
N GLU A 47 -22.59 6.90 -5.82
CA GLU A 47 -22.68 7.94 -4.79
C GLU A 47 -22.95 7.37 -3.38
N THR A 48 -23.65 6.25 -3.26
CA THR A 48 -23.79 5.51 -1.98
C THR A 48 -22.44 4.98 -1.52
N SER A 49 -21.69 4.35 -2.42
CA SER A 49 -20.33 3.86 -2.15
C SER A 49 -19.39 4.98 -1.70
N ARG A 50 -19.42 6.11 -2.40
CA ARG A 50 -18.63 7.31 -2.08
C ARG A 50 -18.95 7.84 -0.68
N LYS A 51 -20.22 7.94 -0.32
CA LYS A 51 -20.66 8.38 1.02
C LYS A 51 -20.21 7.39 2.11
N SER A 52 -20.26 6.08 1.86
CA SER A 52 -19.81 5.07 2.81
C SER A 52 -18.31 5.20 3.08
N ILE A 53 -17.49 5.28 2.03
CA ILE A 53 -16.02 5.45 2.16
C ILE A 53 -15.70 6.76 2.90
N ALA A 54 -16.34 7.86 2.52
CA ALA A 54 -16.12 9.17 3.15
C ALA A 54 -16.49 9.15 4.65
N LYS A 55 -17.58 8.45 5.01
CA LYS A 55 -17.95 8.25 6.43
C LYS A 55 -16.89 7.45 7.19
N ILE A 56 -16.35 6.40 6.60
CA ILE A 56 -15.31 5.55 7.20
C ILE A 56 -14.04 6.37 7.47
N LEU A 57 -13.64 7.21 6.51
CA LEU A 57 -12.42 8.02 6.59
C LEU A 57 -12.66 9.39 7.27
N ASN A 58 -13.89 9.69 7.68
CA ASN A 58 -14.28 10.97 8.28
C ASN A 58 -13.93 12.18 7.41
N CYS A 59 -14.31 12.15 6.12
CA CYS A 59 -14.10 13.24 5.16
C CYS A 59 -15.38 13.60 4.39
N ASP A 60 -15.30 14.61 3.51
CA ASP A 60 -16.41 14.97 2.62
C ASP A 60 -16.50 13.95 1.46
N PRO A 61 -17.69 13.47 1.08
CA PRO A 61 -17.85 12.61 -0.10
C PRO A 61 -17.28 13.22 -1.39
N GLY A 62 -17.19 14.56 -1.48
CA GLY A 62 -16.57 15.25 -2.60
C GLY A 62 -15.06 15.07 -2.73
N GLU A 63 -14.42 14.60 -1.68
CA GLU A 63 -12.97 14.40 -1.61
C GLU A 63 -12.54 12.99 -2.00
N ILE A 64 -13.48 12.07 -2.23
CA ILE A 64 -13.21 10.70 -2.68
C ILE A 64 -13.39 10.60 -4.20
N ILE A 65 -12.35 10.22 -4.91
CA ILE A 65 -12.33 10.08 -6.37
C ILE A 65 -11.96 8.63 -6.71
N PHE A 66 -12.84 7.93 -7.41
CA PHE A 66 -12.61 6.54 -7.82
C PHE A 66 -11.66 6.46 -9.02
N ASN A 67 -10.81 5.44 -9.02
CA ASN A 67 -9.82 5.19 -10.05
C ASN A 67 -9.50 3.69 -10.18
N SER A 68 -8.45 3.32 -10.92
CA SER A 68 -8.06 1.92 -11.14
C SER A 68 -7.19 1.32 -10.02
N GLY A 69 -6.71 2.11 -9.06
CA GLY A 69 -5.88 1.64 -7.94
C GLY A 69 -4.73 2.58 -7.58
N GLY A 70 -3.83 2.12 -6.70
CA GLY A 70 -2.76 2.93 -6.13
C GLY A 70 -1.85 3.57 -7.18
N THR A 71 -1.44 2.82 -8.19
CA THR A 71 -0.55 3.34 -9.25
C THR A 71 -1.17 4.52 -10.01
N GLU A 72 -2.47 4.48 -10.34
CA GLU A 72 -3.15 5.62 -10.95
C GLU A 72 -3.25 6.79 -9.96
N SER A 73 -3.55 6.51 -8.69
CA SER A 73 -3.60 7.53 -7.63
C SER A 73 -2.28 8.28 -7.52
N ASP A 74 -1.18 7.55 -7.31
CA ASP A 74 0.15 8.12 -7.09
C ASP A 74 0.62 8.96 -8.29
N ASN A 75 0.50 8.41 -9.51
CA ASN A 75 0.85 9.13 -10.73
C ASN A 75 0.03 10.41 -10.90
N SER A 76 -1.29 10.33 -10.68
CA SER A 76 -2.17 11.49 -10.84
C SER A 76 -1.87 12.59 -9.83
N ILE A 77 -1.62 12.23 -8.57
CA ILE A 77 -1.30 13.20 -7.51
C ILE A 77 0.03 13.89 -7.83
N LEU A 78 1.10 13.13 -8.07
CA LEU A 78 2.43 13.69 -8.30
C LEU A 78 2.46 14.61 -9.53
N LYS A 79 1.91 14.15 -10.65
CA LYS A 79 1.91 14.90 -11.91
C LYS A 79 1.00 16.12 -11.85
N CYS A 80 -0.18 15.99 -11.21
CA CYS A 80 -1.09 17.13 -11.07
C CYS A 80 -0.60 18.15 -10.02
N ALA A 81 0.08 17.72 -8.95
CA ALA A 81 0.69 18.66 -8.01
C ALA A 81 1.73 19.56 -8.71
N VAL A 82 2.59 19.01 -9.55
CA VAL A 82 3.54 19.77 -10.34
C VAL A 82 2.82 20.70 -11.34
N LYS A 83 1.86 20.14 -12.10
CA LYS A 83 1.21 20.86 -13.20
C LYS A 83 0.24 21.94 -12.73
N ASP A 84 -0.57 21.66 -11.70
CA ASP A 84 -1.73 22.47 -11.34
C ASP A 84 -1.50 23.30 -10.06
N LEU A 85 -0.65 22.82 -9.12
CA LEU A 85 -0.34 23.52 -7.87
C LEU A 85 1.00 24.25 -7.90
N GLY A 86 1.74 24.12 -9.01
CA GLY A 86 3.04 24.78 -9.19
C GLY A 86 4.14 24.20 -8.28
N VAL A 87 3.99 22.95 -7.83
CA VAL A 87 5.01 22.27 -7.05
C VAL A 87 6.29 22.15 -7.87
N LYS A 88 7.40 22.67 -7.33
CA LYS A 88 8.72 22.62 -7.95
C LYS A 88 9.68 21.72 -7.19
N HIS A 89 9.36 21.39 -5.96
CA HIS A 89 10.20 20.62 -5.08
C HIS A 89 9.37 19.48 -4.45
N ILE A 90 9.81 18.23 -4.67
CA ILE A 90 9.19 17.04 -4.07
C ILE A 90 10.18 16.41 -3.09
N ILE A 91 9.73 16.14 -1.87
CA ILE A 91 10.47 15.40 -0.85
C ILE A 91 9.85 14.02 -0.72
N SER A 92 10.66 12.98 -0.87
CA SER A 92 10.23 11.59 -0.86
C SER A 92 11.24 10.68 -0.17
N SER A 93 11.01 9.38 -0.18
CA SER A 93 12.01 8.40 0.24
C SER A 93 12.44 7.49 -0.92
N LYS A 94 13.60 6.84 -0.80
CA LYS A 94 14.06 5.89 -1.80
C LYS A 94 13.38 4.52 -1.68
N ILE A 95 12.65 4.29 -0.60
CA ILE A 95 11.96 3.03 -0.31
C ILE A 95 10.45 3.09 -0.60
N GLU A 96 10.01 4.09 -1.38
CA GLU A 96 8.64 4.20 -1.85
C GLU A 96 8.29 3.11 -2.88
N HIS A 97 7.00 2.88 -3.10
CA HIS A 97 6.53 2.00 -4.19
C HIS A 97 6.97 2.54 -5.57
N HIS A 98 7.19 1.64 -6.53
CA HIS A 98 7.64 2.01 -7.89
C HIS A 98 6.71 3.00 -8.60
N ALA A 99 5.43 3.04 -8.27
CA ALA A 99 4.50 4.06 -8.77
C ALA A 99 4.92 5.49 -8.38
N ILE A 100 5.59 5.65 -7.24
CA ILE A 100 6.18 6.91 -6.78
C ILE A 100 7.57 7.08 -7.38
N THR A 101 8.50 6.14 -7.14
CA THR A 101 9.93 6.31 -7.52
C THR A 101 10.11 6.54 -9.02
N HIS A 102 9.45 5.77 -9.89
CA HIS A 102 9.56 5.95 -11.34
C HIS A 102 8.87 7.24 -11.82
N THR A 103 7.76 7.64 -11.17
CA THR A 103 7.13 8.94 -11.49
C THR A 103 8.02 10.09 -11.07
N LEU A 104 8.73 9.99 -9.95
CA LEU A 104 9.71 11.02 -9.53
C LEU A 104 10.88 11.11 -10.49
N GLU A 105 11.37 9.99 -11.04
CA GLU A 105 12.42 10.00 -12.07
C GLU A 105 11.96 10.72 -13.34
N GLU A 106 10.74 10.47 -13.80
CA GLU A 106 10.14 11.19 -14.93
C GLU A 106 10.05 12.71 -14.64
N LEU A 107 9.57 13.08 -13.44
CA LEU A 107 9.43 14.50 -13.07
C LEU A 107 10.79 15.21 -12.92
N LYS A 108 11.84 14.51 -12.47
CA LYS A 108 13.22 15.04 -12.47
C LYS A 108 13.68 15.43 -13.88
N ILE A 109 13.41 14.57 -14.88
CA ILE A 109 13.75 14.87 -16.29
C ILE A 109 13.01 16.12 -16.77
N GLN A 110 11.81 16.39 -16.24
CA GLN A 110 11.03 17.59 -16.54
C GLN A 110 11.46 18.82 -15.73
N GLY A 111 12.52 18.72 -14.91
CA GLY A 111 13.09 19.85 -14.16
C GLY A 111 12.53 20.04 -12.75
N VAL A 112 11.77 19.08 -12.22
CA VAL A 112 11.30 19.11 -10.81
C VAL A 112 12.46 18.75 -9.89
N ASN A 113 12.67 19.53 -8.83
CA ASN A 113 13.66 19.22 -7.81
C ASN A 113 13.12 18.10 -6.92
N VAL A 114 13.83 16.97 -6.83
CA VAL A 114 13.45 15.83 -5.98
C VAL A 114 14.55 15.55 -4.98
N ASN A 115 14.24 15.67 -3.70
CA ASN A 115 15.12 15.30 -2.60
C ASN A 115 14.58 14.06 -1.89
N TYR A 116 15.48 13.16 -1.52
CA TYR A 116 15.16 12.02 -0.71
C TYR A 116 15.55 12.27 0.75
N VAL A 117 14.59 12.05 1.64
CA VAL A 117 14.83 12.08 3.08
C VAL A 117 15.80 10.95 3.46
N LYS A 118 16.66 11.22 4.46
CA LYS A 118 17.51 10.18 5.03
C LYS A 118 16.67 9.13 5.76
N LEU A 119 17.19 7.92 5.77
CA LEU A 119 16.60 6.80 6.48
C LEU A 119 17.55 6.32 7.57
N SER A 120 17.00 5.81 8.67
CA SER A 120 17.76 5.06 9.66
C SER A 120 18.19 3.71 9.09
N GLU A 121 19.07 3.00 9.78
CA GLU A 121 19.48 1.63 9.44
C GLU A 121 18.29 0.66 9.33
N ASN A 122 17.21 0.92 10.07
CA ASN A 122 15.98 0.14 10.00
C ASN A 122 14.96 0.69 8.97
N GLY A 123 15.33 1.66 8.14
CA GLY A 123 14.47 2.21 7.11
C GLY A 123 13.38 3.18 7.61
N ASN A 124 13.48 3.68 8.84
CA ASN A 124 12.59 4.74 9.31
C ASN A 124 13.03 6.09 8.77
N VAL A 125 12.06 6.95 8.47
CA VAL A 125 12.30 8.32 8.01
C VAL A 125 12.97 9.14 9.11
N ASP A 126 14.11 9.77 8.77
CA ASP A 126 14.79 10.75 9.63
C ASP A 126 13.97 12.06 9.63
N ILE A 127 13.28 12.30 10.73
CA ILE A 127 12.36 13.43 10.88
C ILE A 127 13.11 14.76 10.94
N ASP A 128 14.28 14.81 11.56
CA ASP A 128 15.11 16.03 11.60
C ASP A 128 15.59 16.41 10.18
N ASN A 129 15.95 15.42 9.39
CA ASN A 129 16.30 15.61 7.99
C ASN A 129 15.09 16.04 7.14
N LEU A 130 13.90 15.48 7.39
CA LEU A 130 12.67 15.93 6.73
C LEU A 130 12.39 17.40 7.03
N GLU A 131 12.48 17.80 8.29
CA GLU A 131 12.26 19.20 8.70
C GLU A 131 13.30 20.14 8.08
N TYR A 132 14.58 19.72 8.01
CA TYR A 132 15.62 20.48 7.31
C TYR A 132 15.28 20.68 5.82
N LEU A 133 14.82 19.63 5.13
CA LEU A 133 14.44 19.71 3.70
C LEU A 133 13.22 20.61 3.51
N LEU A 134 12.24 20.56 4.41
CA LEU A 134 11.07 21.43 4.37
C LEU A 134 11.44 22.91 4.54
N SER A 135 12.40 23.21 5.41
CA SER A 135 12.86 24.58 5.71
C SER A 135 13.87 25.13 4.67
N SER A 136 14.34 24.34 3.72
CA SER A 136 15.49 24.69 2.85
C SER A 136 15.23 25.85 1.89
N ASN A 137 13.98 26.12 1.52
CA ASN A 137 13.56 27.22 0.64
C ASN A 137 12.04 27.45 0.76
N ASP A 138 11.53 28.52 0.14
CA ASP A 138 10.10 28.91 0.15
C ASP A 138 9.34 28.45 -1.11
N GLU A 139 9.90 27.59 -1.95
CA GLU A 139 9.22 27.08 -3.13
C GLU A 139 8.04 26.17 -2.74
N PRO A 140 6.96 26.11 -3.53
CA PRO A 140 5.87 25.16 -3.31
C PRO A 140 6.38 23.72 -3.29
N LYS A 141 6.15 23.01 -2.18
CA LYS A 141 6.64 21.65 -1.94
C LYS A 141 5.51 20.64 -1.84
N LEU A 142 5.81 19.41 -2.23
CA LEU A 142 5.03 18.23 -1.92
C LEU A 142 5.92 17.23 -1.17
N VAL A 143 5.50 16.81 0.01
CA VAL A 143 6.04 15.62 0.66
C VAL A 143 5.21 14.42 0.20
N THR A 144 5.87 13.34 -0.24
CA THR A 144 5.23 12.08 -0.60
C THR A 144 5.96 10.95 0.10
N LEU A 145 5.31 10.37 1.13
CA LEU A 145 5.85 9.30 1.96
C LEU A 145 4.75 8.28 2.24
N MET A 146 5.06 6.99 2.03
CA MET A 146 4.08 5.93 2.24
C MET A 146 3.76 5.74 3.72
N TYR A 147 2.51 5.42 4.01
CA TYR A 147 2.04 5.18 5.36
C TYR A 147 2.67 3.91 5.96
N ILE A 148 2.62 2.80 5.20
CA ILE A 148 3.17 1.51 5.61
C ILE A 148 3.98 0.96 4.45
N ASN A 149 5.26 0.63 4.71
CA ASN A 149 6.11 0.07 3.68
C ASN A 149 5.67 -1.36 3.33
N ASN A 150 5.43 -1.61 2.06
CA ASN A 150 4.91 -2.87 1.53
C ASN A 150 5.92 -4.03 1.56
N GLU A 151 7.19 -3.77 1.84
CA GLU A 151 8.24 -4.79 1.91
C GLU A 151 8.70 -5.07 3.34
N ILE A 152 8.99 -4.04 4.12
CA ILE A 152 9.57 -4.16 5.46
C ILE A 152 8.56 -3.88 6.58
N GLY A 153 7.35 -3.42 6.25
CA GLY A 153 6.28 -3.24 7.23
C GLY A 153 6.44 -2.06 8.18
N ASN A 154 7.43 -1.17 7.98
CA ASN A 154 7.59 0.04 8.76
C ASN A 154 6.37 0.95 8.66
N ILE A 155 6.01 1.59 9.75
CA ILE A 155 4.85 2.50 9.85
C ILE A 155 5.35 3.92 10.03
N LEU A 156 4.92 4.84 9.15
CA LEU A 156 5.19 6.26 9.27
C LEU A 156 4.25 6.92 10.30
N ASP A 157 4.76 7.79 11.16
CA ASP A 157 3.91 8.69 11.95
C ASP A 157 3.33 9.78 11.05
N VAL A 158 2.25 9.43 10.35
CA VAL A 158 1.59 10.28 9.37
C VAL A 158 1.06 11.56 10.01
N LYS A 159 0.63 11.49 11.28
CA LYS A 159 0.14 12.68 11.99
C LYS A 159 1.27 13.67 12.20
N TYR A 160 2.41 13.22 12.68
CA TYR A 160 3.57 14.08 12.90
C TYR A 160 4.09 14.69 11.60
N VAL A 161 4.21 13.88 10.54
CA VAL A 161 4.63 14.36 9.20
C VAL A 161 3.65 15.38 8.65
N SER A 162 2.33 15.14 8.81
CA SER A 162 1.32 16.09 8.34
C SER A 162 1.40 17.45 9.06
N ASP A 163 1.67 17.43 10.37
CA ASP A 163 1.84 18.66 11.17
C ASP A 163 3.10 19.44 10.73
N LEU A 164 4.20 18.73 10.42
CA LEU A 164 5.39 19.35 9.84
C LEU A 164 5.10 19.98 8.47
N CYS A 165 4.41 19.27 7.58
CA CYS A 165 4.04 19.80 6.28
C CYS A 165 3.19 21.06 6.41
N GLN A 166 2.22 21.07 7.33
CA GLN A 166 1.40 22.24 7.62
C GLN A 166 2.25 23.41 8.14
N LYS A 167 3.18 23.15 9.07
CA LYS A 167 4.10 24.17 9.63
C LYS A 167 4.90 24.89 8.53
N TYR A 168 5.32 24.15 7.51
CA TYR A 168 6.11 24.66 6.38
C TYR A 168 5.29 24.95 5.12
N ASN A 169 3.96 25.03 5.24
CA ASN A 169 3.03 25.32 4.13
C ASN A 169 3.31 24.42 2.87
N SER A 170 3.54 23.16 3.10
CA SER A 170 3.84 22.15 2.10
C SER A 170 2.68 21.17 1.96
N PHE A 171 2.40 20.72 0.74
CA PHE A 171 1.42 19.67 0.50
C PHE A 171 1.92 18.32 1.02
N PHE A 172 1.00 17.48 1.50
CA PHE A 172 1.32 16.14 1.95
C PHE A 172 0.47 15.08 1.24
N HIS A 173 1.17 14.16 0.58
CA HIS A 173 0.62 12.93 0.02
C HIS A 173 1.15 11.72 0.79
N THR A 174 0.26 10.75 1.06
CA THR A 174 0.67 9.44 1.56
C THR A 174 0.09 8.31 0.71
N ASP A 175 0.96 7.41 0.23
CA ASP A 175 0.52 6.12 -0.27
C ASP A 175 0.05 5.27 0.92
N ALA A 176 -1.27 5.17 1.09
CA ALA A 176 -1.92 4.41 2.16
C ALA A 176 -2.47 3.05 1.68
N VAL A 177 -1.97 2.54 0.57
CA VAL A 177 -2.43 1.28 -0.03
C VAL A 177 -2.30 0.10 0.95
N GLN A 178 -1.29 0.08 1.80
CA GLN A 178 -1.11 -0.95 2.83
C GLN A 178 -1.77 -0.59 4.17
N ALA A 179 -2.36 0.62 4.31
CA ALA A 179 -2.96 1.08 5.57
C ALA A 179 -4.49 1.07 5.55
N VAL A 180 -5.10 1.46 4.41
CA VAL A 180 -6.56 1.49 4.26
C VAL A 180 -7.15 0.09 4.44
N GLY A 181 -8.18 -0.02 5.29
CA GLY A 181 -8.79 -1.28 5.68
C GLY A 181 -8.06 -2.07 6.78
N HIS A 182 -6.84 -1.66 7.14
CA HIS A 182 -6.02 -2.28 8.19
C HIS A 182 -5.87 -1.40 9.43
N TYR A 183 -5.88 -0.09 9.26
CA TYR A 183 -5.72 0.90 10.33
C TYR A 183 -6.82 1.95 10.26
N LYS A 184 -7.20 2.47 11.43
CA LYS A 184 -8.14 3.57 11.49
C LYS A 184 -7.48 4.85 10.95
N ILE A 185 -8.09 5.45 9.95
CA ILE A 185 -7.67 6.72 9.36
C ILE A 185 -8.79 7.73 9.57
N ASP A 186 -8.48 8.85 10.20
CA ASP A 186 -9.41 9.96 10.43
C ASP A 186 -8.87 11.23 9.78
N LEU A 187 -9.35 11.51 8.57
CA LEU A 187 -8.86 12.61 7.73
C LEU A 187 -9.24 14.01 8.25
N LYS A 188 -10.13 14.11 9.26
CA LYS A 188 -10.36 15.38 9.95
C LYS A 188 -9.32 15.68 11.01
N SER A 189 -8.70 14.63 11.57
CA SER A 189 -7.67 14.77 12.61
C SER A 189 -6.25 14.86 12.06
N ILE A 190 -6.05 14.51 10.78
CA ILE A 190 -4.75 14.48 10.11
C ILE A 190 -4.83 15.42 8.89
N ASN A 191 -3.90 16.37 8.78
CA ASN A 191 -3.86 17.32 7.65
C ASN A 191 -3.17 16.70 6.42
N ILE A 192 -3.84 15.76 5.76
CA ILE A 192 -3.38 15.15 4.52
C ILE A 192 -4.05 15.87 3.35
N ASP A 193 -3.30 16.22 2.31
CA ASP A 193 -3.86 16.77 1.08
C ASP A 193 -4.28 15.67 0.11
N PHE A 194 -3.53 14.56 0.06
CA PHE A 194 -3.77 13.46 -0.84
C PHE A 194 -3.49 12.11 -0.17
N LEU A 195 -4.34 11.12 -0.45
CA LEU A 195 -4.13 9.75 -0.01
C LEU A 195 -4.48 8.77 -1.13
N SER A 196 -3.60 7.78 -1.36
CA SER A 196 -3.79 6.71 -2.34
C SER A 196 -4.30 5.42 -1.69
N SER A 197 -5.21 4.70 -2.39
CA SER A 197 -5.77 3.43 -1.92
C SER A 197 -6.01 2.45 -3.07
N ALA A 198 -5.98 1.14 -2.76
CA ALA A 198 -6.25 0.06 -3.71
C ALA A 198 -7.03 -1.08 -3.05
N ALA A 199 -8.19 -1.45 -3.61
CA ALA A 199 -9.12 -2.39 -2.99
C ALA A 199 -8.53 -3.79 -2.75
N HIS A 200 -7.67 -4.27 -3.66
CA HIS A 200 -7.11 -5.62 -3.59
C HIS A 200 -6.12 -5.84 -2.43
N LYS A 201 -5.82 -4.84 -1.64
CA LYS A 201 -4.99 -4.95 -0.43
C LYS A 201 -5.82 -5.20 0.84
N PHE A 202 -7.14 -4.94 0.79
CA PHE A 202 -8.07 -5.20 1.89
C PHE A 202 -9.25 -6.09 1.46
N HIS A 203 -8.93 -7.15 0.70
CA HIS A 203 -9.88 -8.20 0.28
C HIS A 203 -10.99 -7.74 -0.68
N GLY A 204 -10.76 -6.64 -1.39
CA GLY A 204 -11.61 -6.15 -2.47
C GLY A 204 -11.13 -6.60 -3.86
N PRO A 205 -11.83 -6.17 -4.93
CA PRO A 205 -11.48 -6.50 -6.31
C PRO A 205 -10.21 -5.77 -6.77
N LYS A 206 -9.48 -6.39 -7.71
CA LYS A 206 -8.39 -5.74 -8.46
C LYS A 206 -8.96 -4.73 -9.45
N GLY A 207 -8.14 -3.76 -9.87
CA GLY A 207 -8.51 -2.78 -10.90
C GLY A 207 -9.44 -1.68 -10.42
N VAL A 208 -9.51 -1.44 -9.12
CA VAL A 208 -10.24 -0.34 -8.50
C VAL A 208 -9.53 0.15 -7.24
N GLY A 209 -9.57 1.46 -7.05
CA GLY A 209 -9.09 2.17 -5.87
C GLY A 209 -9.80 3.50 -5.74
N PHE A 210 -9.33 4.30 -4.82
CA PHE A 210 -9.74 5.70 -4.72
C PHE A 210 -8.56 6.57 -4.32
N THR A 211 -8.62 7.82 -4.73
CA THR A 211 -7.79 8.91 -4.23
C THR A 211 -8.64 9.78 -3.31
N TYR A 212 -8.13 10.08 -2.11
CA TYR A 212 -8.62 11.21 -1.34
C TYR A 212 -7.89 12.46 -1.83
N ILE A 213 -8.65 13.50 -2.11
CA ILE A 213 -8.15 14.82 -2.52
C ILE A 213 -8.84 15.86 -1.62
N ASN A 214 -8.05 16.49 -0.75
CA ASN A 214 -8.57 17.54 0.10
C ASN A 214 -9.21 18.65 -0.76
N LYS A 215 -10.42 19.06 -0.44
CA LYS A 215 -11.20 20.06 -1.21
C LYS A 215 -10.53 21.44 -1.30
N SER A 216 -9.57 21.74 -0.43
CA SER A 216 -8.77 22.97 -0.52
C SER A 216 -7.77 22.94 -1.67
N THR A 217 -7.35 21.74 -2.13
CA THR A 217 -6.43 21.56 -3.25
C THR A 217 -7.18 21.64 -4.57
N LYS A 218 -6.61 22.35 -5.54
CA LYS A 218 -7.27 22.62 -6.84
C LYS A 218 -6.54 21.93 -7.99
N ILE A 219 -6.44 20.60 -7.92
CA ILE A 219 -5.90 19.82 -9.04
C ILE A 219 -6.97 19.58 -10.11
N LYS A 220 -6.50 19.34 -11.34
CA LYS A 220 -7.33 19.00 -12.50
C LYS A 220 -7.22 17.51 -12.82
N SER A 221 -8.03 17.08 -13.79
CA SER A 221 -8.00 15.70 -14.26
C SER A 221 -6.64 15.30 -14.83
N PHE A 222 -6.11 14.17 -14.37
CA PHE A 222 -4.96 13.52 -14.96
C PHE A 222 -5.35 12.79 -16.27
N ILE A 223 -6.47 12.04 -16.24
CA ILE A 223 -7.03 11.37 -17.42
C ILE A 223 -8.09 12.28 -18.02
N CYS A 224 -7.80 12.85 -19.17
CA CYS A 224 -8.70 13.78 -19.87
C CYS A 224 -9.86 13.04 -20.55
N GLY A 225 -11.07 13.65 -20.57
CA GLY A 225 -12.26 13.09 -21.22
C GLY A 225 -13.56 13.69 -20.71
N GLY A 226 -14.54 12.84 -20.41
CA GLY A 226 -15.85 13.26 -19.90
C GLY A 226 -15.82 13.78 -18.45
N PRO A 227 -16.96 14.29 -17.94
CA PRO A 227 -17.04 14.93 -16.62
C PRO A 227 -17.22 13.94 -15.46
N GLN A 228 -16.89 12.65 -15.65
CA GLN A 228 -16.98 11.65 -14.59
C GLN A 228 -16.11 12.06 -13.39
N GLU A 229 -16.38 11.46 -12.24
CA GLU A 229 -15.66 11.77 -11.00
C GLU A 229 -15.51 13.29 -10.79
N ARG A 230 -16.58 14.04 -11.04
CA ARG A 230 -16.63 15.51 -10.89
C ARG A 230 -15.62 16.27 -11.75
N GLY A 231 -15.20 15.68 -12.86
CA GLY A 231 -14.21 16.24 -13.77
C GLY A 231 -12.76 16.01 -13.32
N LEU A 232 -12.54 15.23 -12.25
CA LEU A 232 -11.19 14.91 -11.74
C LEU A 232 -10.64 13.61 -12.31
N ARG A 233 -11.50 12.72 -12.85
CA ARG A 233 -11.08 11.49 -13.50
C ARG A 233 -12.10 11.09 -14.58
N ALA A 234 -11.73 11.18 -15.82
CA ALA A 234 -12.61 10.84 -16.94
C ALA A 234 -12.67 9.33 -17.19
N GLY A 235 -13.70 8.88 -17.91
CA GLY A 235 -13.96 7.49 -18.25
C GLY A 235 -15.11 6.88 -17.45
N THR A 236 -15.88 5.99 -18.09
CA THR A 236 -17.03 5.34 -17.46
C THR A 236 -16.62 4.58 -16.22
N GLU A 237 -17.32 4.80 -15.13
CA GLU A 237 -17.04 4.24 -13.82
C GLU A 237 -17.38 2.73 -13.78
N SER A 238 -16.52 1.94 -13.14
CA SER A 238 -16.72 0.50 -12.94
C SER A 238 -17.63 0.25 -11.73
N VAL A 239 -18.95 0.33 -11.91
CA VAL A 239 -19.95 0.32 -10.84
C VAL A 239 -19.77 -0.88 -9.90
N HIS A 240 -19.68 -2.10 -10.45
CA HIS A 240 -19.57 -3.33 -9.67
C HIS A 240 -18.27 -3.38 -8.86
N ASN A 241 -17.15 -2.91 -9.42
CA ASN A 241 -15.87 -2.87 -8.69
C ASN A 241 -15.90 -1.82 -7.57
N ILE A 242 -16.51 -0.64 -7.80
CA ILE A 242 -16.66 0.41 -6.78
C ILE A 242 -17.51 -0.11 -5.61
N VAL A 243 -18.62 -0.78 -5.90
CA VAL A 243 -19.48 -1.37 -4.88
C VAL A 243 -18.76 -2.49 -4.13
N GLY A 244 -18.03 -3.35 -4.85
CA GLY A 244 -17.21 -4.42 -4.25
C GLY A 244 -16.11 -3.88 -3.34
N MET A 245 -15.40 -2.83 -3.77
CA MET A 245 -14.38 -2.15 -2.95
C MET A 245 -15.00 -1.59 -1.66
N THR A 246 -16.15 -0.92 -1.79
CA THR A 246 -16.84 -0.35 -0.63
C THR A 246 -17.26 -1.42 0.35
N LYS A 247 -17.85 -2.53 -0.13
CA LYS A 247 -18.21 -3.67 0.71
C LYS A 247 -17.02 -4.29 1.42
N ALA A 248 -15.89 -4.43 0.71
CA ALA A 248 -14.66 -4.93 1.30
C ALA A 248 -14.14 -4.01 2.42
N LEU A 249 -14.18 -2.69 2.21
CA LEU A 249 -13.74 -1.71 3.22
C LEU A 249 -14.67 -1.70 4.45
N GLU A 250 -15.98 -1.78 4.26
CA GLU A 250 -16.96 -1.87 5.34
C GLU A 250 -16.68 -3.09 6.23
N ILE A 251 -16.51 -4.28 5.63
CA ILE A 251 -16.20 -5.51 6.37
C ILE A 251 -14.84 -5.41 7.07
N ALA A 252 -13.83 -4.85 6.40
CA ALA A 252 -12.50 -4.68 6.98
C ALA A 252 -12.53 -3.78 8.22
N VAL A 253 -13.28 -2.67 8.19
CA VAL A 253 -13.41 -1.75 9.32
C VAL A 253 -14.24 -2.36 10.46
N GLU A 254 -15.31 -3.06 10.14
CA GLU A 254 -16.15 -3.76 11.14
C GLU A 254 -15.35 -4.81 11.93
N ASN A 255 -14.43 -5.52 11.27
CA ASN A 255 -13.63 -6.60 11.86
C ASN A 255 -12.21 -6.19 12.24
N MET A 256 -11.83 -4.92 12.07
CA MET A 256 -10.45 -4.44 12.13
C MET A 256 -9.68 -4.89 13.38
N GLU A 257 -10.20 -4.64 14.56
CA GLU A 257 -9.53 -4.99 15.82
C GLU A 257 -9.39 -6.51 16.01
N LYS A 258 -10.44 -7.24 15.66
CA LYS A 258 -10.45 -8.71 15.78
C LYS A 258 -9.47 -9.35 14.82
N GLU A 259 -9.47 -8.92 13.56
CA GLU A 259 -8.57 -9.44 12.53
C GLU A 259 -7.12 -9.02 12.80
N ALA A 260 -6.87 -7.77 13.20
CA ALA A 260 -5.54 -7.31 13.57
C ALA A 260 -4.94 -8.14 14.71
N LYS A 261 -5.69 -8.38 15.78
CA LYS A 261 -5.25 -9.21 16.91
C LYS A 261 -4.95 -10.66 16.48
N TYR A 262 -5.79 -11.23 15.63
CA TYR A 262 -5.59 -12.60 15.13
C TYR A 262 -4.35 -12.69 14.23
N VAL A 263 -4.23 -11.80 13.26
CA VAL A 263 -3.10 -11.80 12.32
C VAL A 263 -1.78 -11.51 13.05
N LEU A 264 -1.81 -10.62 14.03
CA LEU A 264 -0.65 -10.37 14.89
C LEU A 264 -0.18 -11.64 15.60
N SER A 265 -1.11 -12.46 16.12
CA SER A 265 -0.76 -13.73 16.79
C SER A 265 -0.07 -14.73 15.84
N ILE A 266 -0.44 -14.76 14.56
CA ILE A 266 0.23 -15.56 13.52
C ILE A 266 1.65 -15.04 13.27
N LYS A 267 1.80 -13.72 13.12
CA LYS A 267 3.12 -13.08 12.95
C LYS A 267 4.05 -13.36 14.12
N GLU A 268 3.56 -13.19 15.35
CA GLU A 268 4.32 -13.49 16.58
C GLU A 268 4.76 -14.95 16.63
N TYR A 269 3.84 -15.87 16.30
CA TYR A 269 4.15 -17.30 16.27
C TYR A 269 5.22 -17.61 15.21
N MET A 270 5.14 -17.01 14.03
CA MET A 270 6.16 -17.17 12.98
C MET A 270 7.50 -16.61 13.41
N ILE A 271 7.56 -15.42 14.00
CA ILE A 271 8.80 -14.83 14.52
C ILE A 271 9.46 -15.78 15.53
N LYS A 272 8.67 -16.29 16.50
CA LYS A 272 9.16 -17.22 17.52
C LYS A 272 9.68 -18.52 16.90
N SER A 273 8.97 -19.08 15.94
CA SER A 273 9.33 -20.34 15.27
C SER A 273 10.57 -20.20 14.42
N LEU A 274 10.70 -19.08 13.69
CA LEU A 274 11.90 -18.77 12.91
C LEU A 274 13.14 -18.54 13.79
N ARG A 275 13.01 -17.80 14.90
CA ARG A 275 14.11 -17.63 15.87
C ARG A 275 14.56 -18.95 16.52
N LYS A 276 13.62 -19.89 16.71
CA LYS A 276 13.95 -21.23 17.21
C LYS A 276 14.70 -22.06 16.16
N LEU A 277 14.34 -21.93 14.89
CA LEU A 277 14.98 -22.65 13.79
C LEU A 277 16.34 -22.04 13.44
N PHE A 278 16.43 -20.71 13.43
CA PHE A 278 17.61 -19.92 13.11
C PHE A 278 17.90 -18.93 14.25
N PRO A 279 18.74 -19.28 15.22
CA PRO A 279 19.07 -18.39 16.33
C PRO A 279 19.61 -17.02 15.91
N ASP A 280 20.35 -16.97 14.78
CA ASP A 280 20.97 -15.76 14.23
C ASP A 280 20.13 -15.07 13.14
N ILE A 281 18.84 -15.40 13.04
CA ILE A 281 17.96 -14.80 12.03
C ILE A 281 17.83 -13.29 12.23
N GLN A 282 17.92 -12.55 11.14
CA GLN A 282 17.72 -11.11 11.12
C GLN A 282 16.40 -10.77 10.44
N PHE A 283 15.82 -9.65 10.82
CA PHE A 283 14.59 -9.13 10.24
C PHE A 283 14.90 -7.80 9.55
N ASN A 284 14.39 -7.62 8.34
CA ASN A 284 14.61 -6.40 7.59
C ASN A 284 13.64 -5.30 8.06
N GLY A 285 14.16 -4.09 8.22
CA GLY A 285 13.42 -2.98 8.79
C GLY A 285 12.95 -3.26 10.22
N GLU A 286 11.79 -2.76 10.55
CA GLU A 286 11.13 -3.00 11.85
C GLU A 286 10.28 -4.28 11.84
N SER A 287 10.28 -5.09 10.78
CA SER A 287 9.32 -6.18 10.60
C SER A 287 9.32 -7.23 11.71
N GLY A 288 10.46 -7.42 12.40
CA GLY A 288 10.59 -8.29 13.57
C GLY A 288 10.13 -7.67 14.90
N ASP A 289 9.83 -6.39 14.94
CA ASP A 289 9.28 -5.67 16.08
C ASP A 289 7.77 -5.50 15.91
N ILE A 290 7.01 -6.20 16.75
CA ILE A 290 5.54 -6.21 16.70
C ILE A 290 4.88 -4.88 17.11
N LYS A 291 5.63 -3.98 17.76
CA LYS A 291 5.12 -2.66 18.20
C LYS A 291 5.33 -1.58 17.15
N ASN A 292 6.45 -1.66 16.43
CA ASN A 292 6.90 -0.61 15.51
C ASN A 292 6.68 -0.97 14.03
N SER A 293 6.09 -2.15 13.75
CA SER A 293 5.75 -2.57 12.39
C SER A 293 4.31 -3.05 12.25
N THR A 294 3.84 -3.07 11.01
CA THR A 294 2.50 -3.61 10.71
C THR A 294 2.38 -5.08 11.09
N TYR A 295 1.21 -5.46 11.55
CA TYR A 295 0.91 -6.85 11.87
C TYR A 295 0.79 -7.76 10.64
N THR A 296 0.71 -7.18 9.44
CA THR A 296 0.46 -7.92 8.19
C THR A 296 1.72 -8.37 7.46
N ILE A 297 2.91 -7.82 7.77
CA ILE A 297 4.16 -8.05 7.02
C ILE A 297 5.27 -8.48 7.96
N LEU A 298 6.03 -9.49 7.51
CA LEU A 298 7.28 -9.94 8.11
C LEU A 298 8.30 -10.13 6.99
N ASN A 299 9.43 -9.44 7.06
CA ASN A 299 10.52 -9.58 6.10
C ASN A 299 11.77 -10.11 6.82
N VAL A 300 12.26 -11.24 6.39
CA VAL A 300 13.35 -11.96 7.08
C VAL A 300 14.56 -12.14 6.18
N CYS A 301 15.74 -11.98 6.74
CA CYS A 301 17.01 -12.33 6.14
C CYS A 301 17.38 -13.73 6.63
N LEU A 302 17.30 -14.74 5.76
CA LEU A 302 17.50 -16.15 6.13
C LEU A 302 18.98 -16.52 6.09
N PRO A 303 19.58 -17.01 7.19
CA PRO A 303 21.00 -17.39 7.24
C PRO A 303 21.23 -18.77 6.56
N ILE A 304 21.01 -18.82 5.24
CA ILE A 304 21.22 -20.00 4.41
C ILE A 304 22.25 -19.72 3.31
N SER A 305 22.96 -20.76 2.84
CA SER A 305 24.00 -20.62 1.82
C SER A 305 23.45 -20.12 0.48
N ASN A 306 24.30 -19.45 -0.31
CA ASN A 306 23.92 -18.88 -1.61
C ASN A 306 23.40 -19.95 -2.59
N ASP A 307 23.95 -21.17 -2.57
CA ASP A 307 23.48 -22.26 -3.45
C ASP A 307 22.03 -22.64 -3.15
N LYS A 308 21.65 -22.70 -1.88
CA LYS A 308 20.27 -22.96 -1.43
C LYS A 308 19.38 -21.74 -1.65
N ALA A 309 19.93 -20.53 -1.50
CA ALA A 309 19.22 -19.28 -1.73
C ALA A 309 18.69 -19.13 -3.17
N ALA A 310 19.50 -19.54 -4.16
CA ALA A 310 19.15 -19.40 -5.58
C ALA A 310 17.85 -20.14 -5.96
N MET A 311 17.54 -21.25 -5.28
CA MET A 311 16.38 -22.10 -5.55
C MET A 311 15.28 -21.96 -4.49
N LEU A 312 15.43 -21.06 -3.50
CA LEU A 312 14.53 -20.99 -2.35
C LEU A 312 13.06 -20.77 -2.74
N ASP A 313 12.80 -19.77 -3.58
CA ASP A 313 11.44 -19.43 -4.00
C ASP A 313 10.81 -20.56 -4.79
N PHE A 314 11.57 -21.13 -5.72
CA PHE A 314 11.14 -22.27 -6.52
C PHE A 314 10.82 -23.50 -5.64
N ASN A 315 11.66 -23.78 -4.66
CA ASN A 315 11.44 -24.89 -3.74
C ASN A 315 10.24 -24.66 -2.82
N LEU A 316 10.03 -23.43 -2.34
CA LEU A 316 8.84 -23.07 -1.56
C LEU A 316 7.56 -23.20 -2.41
N ASP A 317 7.59 -22.71 -3.63
CA ASP A 317 6.45 -22.80 -4.57
C ASP A 317 6.13 -24.27 -4.93
N LEU A 318 7.13 -25.10 -5.19
CA LEU A 318 6.96 -26.57 -5.39
C LEU A 318 6.32 -27.26 -4.17
N LYS A 319 6.56 -26.75 -2.97
CA LYS A 319 5.92 -27.23 -1.74
C LYS A 319 4.54 -26.56 -1.51
N GLY A 320 4.07 -25.72 -2.43
CA GLY A 320 2.80 -25.02 -2.35
C GLY A 320 2.79 -23.84 -1.39
N ILE A 321 3.94 -23.22 -1.10
CA ILE A 321 4.07 -22.05 -0.23
C ILE A 321 4.36 -20.82 -1.10
N ALA A 322 3.37 -19.94 -1.25
CA ALA A 322 3.49 -18.67 -1.95
C ALA A 322 3.96 -17.57 -0.99
N CYS A 323 5.10 -16.96 -1.29
CA CYS A 323 5.69 -15.80 -0.60
C CYS A 323 6.49 -14.95 -1.61
N SER A 324 7.05 -13.81 -1.21
CA SER A 324 7.80 -12.93 -2.11
C SER A 324 9.24 -12.71 -1.67
N ARG A 325 10.16 -12.60 -2.64
CA ARG A 325 11.51 -12.05 -2.44
C ARG A 325 11.53 -10.60 -2.91
N GLY A 326 11.49 -9.64 -1.99
CA GLY A 326 11.37 -8.21 -2.35
C GLY A 326 9.96 -7.84 -2.81
N SER A 327 9.82 -6.87 -3.75
CA SER A 327 8.52 -6.52 -4.30
C SER A 327 8.04 -7.56 -5.31
N ALA A 328 6.76 -7.92 -5.26
CA ALA A 328 6.13 -8.82 -6.24
C ALA A 328 6.23 -8.29 -7.69
N CYS A 329 6.40 -6.96 -7.85
CA CYS A 329 6.56 -6.31 -9.15
C CYS A 329 7.94 -6.55 -9.81
N GLN A 330 8.92 -7.08 -9.07
CA GLN A 330 10.27 -7.36 -9.55
C GLN A 330 10.56 -8.85 -9.77
N SER A 331 9.55 -9.72 -9.70
CA SER A 331 9.72 -11.14 -10.02
C SER A 331 10.19 -11.28 -11.49
N GLY A 332 11.51 -11.38 -11.68
CA GLY A 332 12.16 -11.43 -13.01
C GLY A 332 13.26 -10.40 -13.26
N SER A 333 13.48 -9.40 -12.37
CA SER A 333 14.64 -8.51 -12.45
C SER A 333 15.84 -9.08 -11.70
N SER A 334 17.04 -8.96 -12.28
CA SER A 334 18.31 -9.36 -11.65
C SER A 334 18.78 -8.39 -10.54
N GLU A 335 18.08 -7.27 -10.33
CA GLU A 335 18.55 -6.16 -9.49
C GLU A 335 18.11 -6.27 -8.01
N GLY A 336 17.26 -7.23 -7.65
CA GLY A 336 16.76 -7.40 -6.28
C GLY A 336 15.80 -6.28 -5.83
N SER A 337 15.52 -6.19 -4.53
CA SER A 337 14.64 -5.17 -3.96
C SER A 337 15.38 -3.84 -3.77
N HIS A 338 14.86 -2.76 -4.36
CA HIS A 338 15.39 -1.41 -4.13
C HIS A 338 15.27 -0.98 -2.66
N VAL A 339 14.22 -1.42 -1.95
CA VAL A 339 14.02 -1.16 -0.52
C VAL A 339 15.12 -1.80 0.30
N LEU A 340 15.37 -3.10 0.08
CA LEU A 340 16.40 -3.84 0.82
C LEU A 340 17.81 -3.36 0.47
N ASN A 341 18.06 -3.00 -0.79
CA ASN A 341 19.35 -2.43 -1.22
C ASN A 341 19.69 -1.13 -0.49
N GLU A 342 18.68 -0.33 -0.11
CA GLU A 342 18.87 0.94 0.59
C GLU A 342 19.14 0.76 2.10
N ILE A 343 18.62 -0.30 2.73
CA ILE A 343 18.65 -0.45 4.20
C ILE A 343 19.56 -1.58 4.69
N GLN A 344 19.87 -2.58 3.86
CA GLN A 344 20.66 -3.72 4.29
C GLN A 344 22.16 -3.39 4.34
N SER A 345 22.83 -3.89 5.39
CA SER A 345 24.28 -3.92 5.45
C SER A 345 24.85 -4.89 4.41
N GLU A 346 26.14 -4.73 4.07
CA GLU A 346 26.83 -5.63 3.13
C GLU A 346 26.84 -7.09 3.61
N ASP A 347 26.76 -7.33 4.92
CA ASP A 347 26.66 -8.69 5.48
C ASP A 347 25.27 -9.28 5.29
N GLN A 348 24.21 -8.49 5.46
CA GLN A 348 22.84 -8.93 5.22
C GLN A 348 22.56 -9.25 3.74
N LYS A 349 23.13 -8.49 2.81
CA LYS A 349 23.02 -8.73 1.36
C LYS A 349 23.58 -10.08 0.90
N LYS A 350 24.40 -10.74 1.72
CA LYS A 350 24.92 -12.08 1.44
C LYS A 350 23.89 -13.20 1.63
N PHE A 351 22.75 -12.89 2.26
CA PHE A 351 21.70 -13.85 2.57
C PHE A 351 20.39 -13.50 1.86
N PRO A 352 19.59 -14.50 1.46
CA PRO A 352 18.32 -14.26 0.83
C PRO A 352 17.32 -13.65 1.83
N SER A 353 16.58 -12.67 1.36
CA SER A 353 15.47 -12.09 2.11
C SER A 353 14.14 -12.59 1.55
N VAL A 354 13.21 -12.93 2.45
CA VAL A 354 11.86 -13.38 2.11
C VAL A 354 10.85 -12.56 2.87
N ARG A 355 9.84 -12.04 2.16
CA ARG A 355 8.69 -11.38 2.75
C ARG A 355 7.54 -12.37 2.87
N PHE A 356 7.08 -12.57 4.09
CA PHE A 356 5.82 -13.23 4.40
C PHE A 356 4.78 -12.16 4.75
N SER A 357 3.57 -12.29 4.23
CA SER A 357 2.50 -11.35 4.55
C SER A 357 1.19 -12.08 4.79
N PHE A 358 0.49 -11.63 5.82
CA PHE A 358 -0.59 -12.36 6.46
C PHE A 358 -1.94 -11.68 6.25
N SER A 359 -2.99 -12.50 6.35
CA SER A 359 -4.38 -12.05 6.44
C SER A 359 -5.16 -12.94 7.41
N HIS A 360 -6.43 -12.60 7.66
CA HIS A 360 -7.33 -13.39 8.48
C HIS A 360 -7.57 -14.82 7.95
N ASN A 361 -7.20 -15.10 6.70
CA ASN A 361 -7.33 -16.45 6.09
C ASN A 361 -6.19 -17.39 6.49
N ASN A 362 -5.07 -16.87 6.98
CA ASN A 362 -3.93 -17.70 7.37
C ASN A 362 -4.17 -18.39 8.70
N LYS A 363 -3.50 -19.53 8.91
CA LYS A 363 -3.61 -20.38 10.09
C LYS A 363 -2.22 -20.68 10.68
N ILE A 364 -2.21 -21.03 11.97
CA ILE A 364 -0.96 -21.40 12.68
C ILE A 364 -0.34 -22.64 12.08
N GLU A 365 -1.13 -23.61 11.65
CA GLU A 365 -0.67 -24.86 11.01
C GLU A 365 0.07 -24.60 9.69
N GLU A 366 -0.23 -23.50 9.02
CA GLU A 366 0.50 -23.08 7.82
C GLU A 366 1.91 -22.59 8.17
N VAL A 367 2.08 -21.97 9.33
CA VAL A 367 3.41 -21.59 9.85
C VAL A 367 4.22 -22.84 10.20
N ASP A 368 3.63 -23.82 10.88
CA ASP A 368 4.31 -25.08 11.19
C ASP A 368 4.79 -25.77 9.91
N TYR A 369 3.94 -25.81 8.88
CA TYR A 369 4.27 -26.40 7.59
C TYR A 369 5.45 -25.65 6.90
N LEU A 370 5.46 -24.33 6.94
CA LEU A 370 6.59 -23.53 6.44
C LEU A 370 7.88 -23.86 7.20
N ILE A 371 7.83 -23.91 8.52
CA ILE A 371 9.01 -24.19 9.37
C ILE A 371 9.59 -25.58 9.08
N ASP A 372 8.73 -26.59 8.93
CA ASP A 372 9.18 -27.96 8.59
C ASP A 372 9.76 -28.02 7.18
N THR A 373 9.13 -27.32 6.21
CA THR A 373 9.70 -27.18 4.86
C THR A 373 11.06 -26.51 4.84
N LEU A 374 11.25 -25.43 5.61
CA LEU A 374 12.56 -24.76 5.72
C LEU A 374 13.61 -25.70 6.35
N LYS A 375 13.26 -26.49 7.37
CA LYS A 375 14.17 -27.52 7.94
C LYS A 375 14.60 -28.56 6.91
N GLU A 376 13.68 -29.06 6.08
CA GLU A 376 13.99 -29.99 5.00
C GLU A 376 14.98 -29.37 4.01
N LEU A 377 14.74 -28.13 3.57
CA LEU A 377 15.58 -27.42 2.61
C LEU A 377 17.00 -27.10 3.14
N ILE A 378 17.14 -26.92 4.46
CA ILE A 378 18.45 -26.69 5.08
C ILE A 378 19.26 -28.00 5.15
N ASN A 379 18.59 -29.14 5.39
CA ASN A 379 19.24 -30.44 5.59
C ASN A 379 19.48 -31.19 4.27
N SER A 380 18.84 -30.79 3.17
CA SER A 380 19.07 -31.31 1.80
C SER A 380 20.26 -30.61 1.13
#